data_3d08efa4904af677143b4e89a348da8b
#
_entry.id   3d08efa4904af677143b4e89a348da8b
#
_cell.length_a   1.000
_cell.length_b   1.000
_cell.length_c   1.000
_cell.angle_alpha   90.00
_cell.angle_beta   90.00
_cell.angle_gamma   90.00
#
_symmetry.space_group_name_H-M   'P 1'
#
loop_
_entity.id
_entity.type
_entity.pdbx_description
1 polymer ?
#
loop_
_entity_poly.entity_id
_entity_poly.type
_entity_poly.pdbx_seq_one_letter_code
_entity_poly.pdbx_strand_id
1 'polypeptide(L)'
;MKQISAIYYNSSQEILGRITLKGVNVFKRASYILVSDDKNMSSKGYKCVISTMECQRDKQTYCRVQDISEFNEGDVISIDSKGNICFLYELSSESNAIFATARCNHRCIMCPQPPVAQEKDRTAFNIELIKLFDKKTREVGITGGEPTMVGDRLFDLIRQIKKSCPKAAISILSNGVMFADMEYAAKLAACNHHDLQIDIPIFSDIASEHNRIVGAKTFYKTVQGLYNLAQFSQQIGLRVVVHKQTYKRLPKLADFIYHNFPFVAQVAFMQMETTGLAEKNLMDLWIDPYDYNRELREAVQLLNDRGITTYI
;
A
#
# COMPACT_ATOMS: atom_id res chain seq x y z
N MET A 1 7.52 -6.82 -0.17
CA MET A 1 6.85 -7.68 -1.18
C MET A 1 7.77 -8.87 -1.43
N LYS A 2 7.26 -10.09 -1.23
CA LYS A 2 8.01 -11.33 -1.45
C LYS A 2 8.22 -11.54 -2.95
N GLN A 3 9.43 -11.95 -3.35
CA GLN A 3 9.79 -12.20 -4.74
C GLN A 3 10.65 -13.45 -4.86
N ILE A 4 10.38 -14.26 -5.89
CA ILE A 4 11.12 -15.47 -6.25
C ILE A 4 11.49 -15.39 -7.73
N SER A 5 12.70 -15.81 -8.10
CA SER A 5 13.10 -15.90 -9.50
C SER A 5 12.91 -17.33 -10.01
N ALA A 6 12.30 -17.48 -11.17
CA ALA A 6 12.23 -18.77 -11.84
C ALA A 6 13.62 -19.21 -12.33
N ILE A 7 13.87 -20.52 -12.29
CA ILE A 7 15.02 -21.14 -12.97
C ILE A 7 14.78 -21.15 -14.49
N TYR A 8 13.52 -21.33 -14.89
CA TYR A 8 13.11 -21.35 -16.28
C TYR A 8 11.66 -20.90 -16.42
N TYR A 9 11.37 -20.09 -17.43
CA TYR A 9 10.04 -19.64 -17.80
C TYR A 9 9.89 -19.64 -19.33
N ASN A 10 8.87 -20.31 -19.85
CA ASN A 10 8.70 -20.54 -21.27
C ASN A 10 7.77 -19.53 -21.97
N SER A 11 7.50 -18.39 -21.35
CA SER A 11 6.65 -17.35 -21.92
C SER A 11 7.29 -15.98 -21.76
N SER A 12 7.04 -15.09 -22.72
CA SER A 12 7.42 -13.67 -22.67
C SER A 12 6.28 -12.77 -22.15
N GLN A 13 5.14 -13.36 -21.81
CA GLN A 13 3.98 -12.60 -21.33
C GLN A 13 3.95 -12.52 -19.81
N GLU A 14 3.54 -11.36 -19.30
CA GLU A 14 3.22 -11.22 -17.88
C GLU A 14 1.94 -11.99 -17.56
N ILE A 15 1.97 -12.78 -16.49
CA ILE A 15 0.84 -13.59 -16.03
C ILE A 15 0.45 -13.11 -14.63
N LEU A 16 -0.85 -12.92 -14.41
CA LEU A 16 -1.45 -12.67 -13.12
C LEU A 16 -2.45 -13.79 -12.84
N GLY A 17 -2.37 -14.44 -11.67
CA GLY A 17 -3.28 -15.53 -11.33
C GLY A 17 -3.29 -15.88 -9.85
N ARG A 18 -4.39 -16.53 -9.45
CA ARG A 18 -4.54 -17.09 -8.11
C ARG A 18 -3.92 -18.48 -8.04
N ILE A 19 -3.20 -18.76 -6.98
CA ILE A 19 -2.56 -20.06 -6.76
C ILE A 19 -3.59 -21.12 -6.36
N THR A 20 -3.40 -22.33 -6.90
CA THR A 20 -3.99 -23.55 -6.36
C THR A 20 -2.96 -24.67 -6.28
N LEU A 21 -2.91 -25.32 -5.12
CA LEU A 21 -2.08 -26.51 -4.85
C LEU A 21 -2.85 -27.82 -5.08
N LYS A 22 -4.18 -27.75 -4.93
CA LYS A 22 -5.09 -28.92 -4.99
C LYS A 22 -5.83 -29.05 -6.30
N GLY A 23 -5.64 -28.08 -7.20
CA GLY A 23 -6.42 -27.95 -8.41
C GLY A 23 -7.82 -27.39 -8.20
N VAL A 24 -8.42 -26.91 -9.30
CA VAL A 24 -9.78 -26.35 -9.31
C VAL A 24 -10.58 -26.93 -10.45
N ASN A 25 -11.91 -26.76 -10.38
CA ASN A 25 -12.82 -27.13 -11.46
C ASN A 25 -12.38 -26.52 -12.80
N VAL A 26 -12.52 -27.25 -13.90
CA VAL A 26 -12.04 -26.88 -15.24
C VAL A 26 -12.50 -25.48 -15.68
N PHE A 27 -13.72 -25.09 -15.34
CA PHE A 27 -14.30 -23.78 -15.68
C PHE A 27 -13.62 -22.60 -14.96
N LYS A 28 -12.90 -22.83 -13.86
CA LYS A 28 -12.19 -21.80 -13.09
C LYS A 28 -10.70 -21.70 -13.44
N ARG A 29 -10.12 -22.73 -14.08
CA ARG A 29 -8.67 -22.84 -14.30
C ARG A 29 -8.04 -21.65 -15.01
N ALA A 30 -8.77 -20.99 -15.91
CA ALA A 30 -8.30 -19.83 -16.66
C ALA A 30 -7.94 -18.60 -15.77
N SER A 31 -8.31 -18.60 -14.50
CA SER A 31 -7.94 -17.55 -13.52
C SER A 31 -6.87 -18.02 -12.54
N TYR A 32 -6.42 -19.29 -12.64
CA TYR A 32 -5.54 -19.90 -11.66
C TYR A 32 -4.18 -20.27 -12.24
N ILE A 33 -3.19 -20.29 -11.35
CA ILE A 33 -1.86 -20.86 -11.55
C ILE A 33 -1.79 -22.12 -10.70
N LEU A 34 -1.49 -23.25 -11.33
CA LEU A 34 -1.31 -24.52 -10.64
C LEU A 34 0.13 -24.61 -10.13
N VAL A 35 0.31 -24.88 -8.84
CA VAL A 35 1.62 -25.16 -8.24
C VAL A 35 1.63 -26.60 -7.76
N SER A 36 2.38 -27.46 -8.45
CA SER A 36 2.40 -28.90 -8.13
C SER A 36 3.56 -29.63 -8.81
N ASP A 37 4.13 -30.58 -8.09
CA ASP A 37 5.08 -31.58 -8.59
C ASP A 37 4.40 -32.93 -8.89
N ASP A 38 3.07 -33.05 -8.69
CA ASP A 38 2.33 -34.25 -9.01
C ASP A 38 2.11 -34.39 -10.52
N LYS A 39 2.78 -35.38 -11.15
CA LYS A 39 2.67 -35.69 -12.58
C LYS A 39 1.28 -36.16 -13.01
N ASN A 40 0.47 -36.66 -12.08
CA ASN A 40 -0.89 -37.13 -12.34
C ASN A 40 -1.90 -35.99 -12.39
N MET A 41 -1.55 -34.82 -11.87
CA MET A 41 -2.43 -33.66 -11.85
C MET A 41 -2.55 -33.03 -13.24
N SER A 42 -3.78 -32.90 -13.74
CA SER A 42 -4.02 -32.30 -15.06
C SER A 42 -3.68 -30.82 -15.05
N SER A 43 -2.71 -30.43 -15.87
CA SER A 43 -2.26 -29.05 -16.08
C SER A 43 -3.11 -28.24 -17.08
N LYS A 44 -4.01 -28.89 -17.81
CA LYS A 44 -4.77 -28.28 -18.91
C LYS A 44 -5.71 -27.17 -18.43
N GLY A 45 -5.65 -26.01 -19.07
CA GLY A 45 -6.55 -24.88 -18.84
C GLY A 45 -6.12 -23.89 -17.77
N TYR A 46 -5.03 -24.12 -17.04
CA TYR A 46 -4.42 -23.15 -16.14
C TYR A 46 -3.64 -22.09 -16.90
N LYS A 47 -3.52 -20.88 -16.34
CA LYS A 47 -2.68 -19.81 -16.92
C LYS A 47 -1.22 -20.18 -16.98
N CYS A 48 -0.73 -20.83 -15.95
CA CYS A 48 0.64 -21.32 -15.81
C CYS A 48 0.67 -22.52 -14.86
N VAL A 49 1.69 -23.35 -15.01
CA VAL A 49 2.06 -24.38 -14.05
C VAL A 49 3.42 -24.05 -13.46
N ILE A 50 3.50 -24.04 -12.13
CA ILE A 50 4.77 -23.87 -11.39
C ILE A 50 5.13 -25.21 -10.78
N SER A 51 6.39 -25.65 -10.95
CA SER A 51 6.91 -26.93 -10.46
C SER A 51 8.42 -26.86 -10.28
N THR A 52 8.99 -27.77 -9.50
CA THR A 52 10.43 -28.00 -9.42
C THR A 52 10.95 -28.87 -10.56
N MET A 53 10.07 -29.65 -11.20
CA MET A 53 10.41 -30.63 -12.24
C MET A 53 10.57 -29.98 -13.60
N GLU A 54 11.16 -30.66 -14.54
CA GLU A 54 11.19 -30.24 -15.94
C GLU A 54 9.85 -30.56 -16.65
N CYS A 55 9.34 -29.58 -17.38
CA CYS A 55 8.13 -29.75 -18.16
C CYS A 55 8.46 -30.29 -19.57
N GLN A 56 7.83 -31.39 -19.94
CA GLN A 56 7.96 -32.01 -21.29
C GLN A 56 6.86 -31.58 -22.26
N ARG A 57 6.03 -30.56 -21.92
CA ARG A 57 4.82 -30.19 -22.70
C ARG A 57 4.97 -28.83 -23.36
N ASP A 58 5.19 -28.81 -24.65
CA ASP A 58 5.44 -27.61 -25.48
C ASP A 58 4.27 -26.59 -25.57
N LYS A 59 3.07 -26.95 -25.11
CA LYS A 59 1.86 -26.10 -25.27
C LYS A 59 1.35 -25.48 -24.00
N GLN A 60 1.95 -25.74 -22.83
CA GLN A 60 1.52 -25.21 -21.54
C GLN A 60 2.49 -24.14 -21.08
N THR A 61 1.99 -22.98 -20.63
CA THR A 61 2.83 -22.00 -19.94
C THR A 61 3.33 -22.60 -18.63
N TYR A 62 4.64 -22.56 -18.46
CA TYR A 62 5.34 -23.28 -17.44
C TYR A 62 6.46 -22.46 -16.81
N CYS A 63 6.58 -22.56 -15.50
CA CYS A 63 7.58 -21.87 -14.70
C CYS A 63 8.26 -22.87 -13.76
N ARG A 64 9.58 -23.09 -13.92
CA ARG A 64 10.35 -23.94 -13.01
C ARG A 64 10.99 -23.11 -11.92
N VAL A 65 10.80 -23.52 -10.69
CA VAL A 65 11.38 -22.90 -9.49
C VAL A 65 12.24 -23.90 -8.74
N GLN A 66 13.04 -23.40 -7.79
CA GLN A 66 13.88 -24.25 -6.97
C GLN A 66 13.07 -24.99 -5.89
N ASP A 67 12.03 -24.32 -5.35
CA ASP A 67 11.19 -24.82 -4.29
C ASP A 67 9.77 -24.29 -4.44
N ILE A 68 8.78 -25.14 -4.14
CA ILE A 68 7.36 -24.78 -4.15
C ILE A 68 6.75 -24.62 -2.76
N SER A 69 7.51 -24.83 -1.69
CA SER A 69 7.01 -24.73 -0.30
C SER A 69 6.55 -23.34 0.10
N GLU A 70 7.02 -22.33 -0.62
CA GLU A 70 6.68 -20.93 -0.36
C GLU A 70 5.34 -20.48 -0.94
N PHE A 71 4.70 -21.30 -1.77
CA PHE A 71 3.42 -20.99 -2.40
C PHE A 71 2.25 -21.51 -1.55
N ASN A 72 1.27 -20.66 -1.28
CA ASN A 72 0.11 -21.02 -0.48
C ASN A 72 -1.17 -21.05 -1.35
N GLU A 73 -2.10 -21.94 -1.00
CA GLU A 73 -3.41 -22.00 -1.63
C GLU A 73 -4.13 -20.66 -1.50
N GLY A 74 -4.56 -20.09 -2.62
CA GLY A 74 -5.35 -18.87 -2.64
C GLY A 74 -4.58 -17.56 -2.72
N ASP A 75 -3.25 -17.57 -2.59
CA ASP A 75 -2.43 -16.37 -2.85
C ASP A 75 -2.53 -15.93 -4.30
N VAL A 76 -2.25 -14.66 -4.58
CA VAL A 76 -2.21 -14.14 -5.95
C VAL A 76 -0.82 -13.66 -6.27
N ILE A 77 -0.29 -14.16 -7.39
CA ILE A 77 1.03 -13.80 -7.88
C ILE A 77 0.98 -13.24 -9.28
N SER A 78 2.00 -12.44 -9.63
CA SER A 78 2.35 -12.17 -11.02
C SER A 78 3.68 -12.82 -11.37
N ILE A 79 3.83 -13.20 -12.62
CA ILE A 79 5.10 -13.68 -13.24
C ILE A 79 5.40 -12.71 -14.36
N ASP A 80 6.52 -12.00 -14.30
CA ASP A 80 6.92 -11.10 -15.38
C ASP A 80 7.53 -11.85 -16.58
N SER A 81 7.82 -11.14 -17.66
CA SER A 81 8.41 -11.72 -18.89
C SER A 81 9.81 -12.33 -18.70
N LYS A 82 10.45 -12.08 -17.55
CA LYS A 82 11.77 -12.62 -17.18
C LYS A 82 11.66 -13.82 -16.23
N GLY A 83 10.44 -14.18 -15.82
CA GLY A 83 10.19 -15.23 -14.83
C GLY A 83 10.34 -14.80 -13.36
N ASN A 84 10.36 -13.49 -13.06
CA ASN A 84 10.29 -13.05 -11.68
C ASN A 84 8.86 -13.18 -11.18
N ILE A 85 8.69 -13.87 -10.07
CA ILE A 85 7.41 -14.14 -9.41
C ILE A 85 7.27 -13.18 -8.24
N CYS A 86 6.24 -12.34 -8.27
CA CYS A 86 5.91 -11.41 -7.20
C CYS A 86 4.62 -11.82 -6.50
N PHE A 87 4.63 -11.92 -5.18
CA PHE A 87 3.44 -12.16 -4.35
C PHE A 87 2.73 -10.83 -4.14
N LEU A 88 1.53 -10.69 -4.71
CA LEU A 88 0.76 -9.45 -4.73
C LEU A 88 -0.40 -9.46 -3.73
N TYR A 89 -0.82 -10.64 -3.31
CA TYR A 89 -1.86 -10.87 -2.33
C TYR A 89 -1.58 -12.18 -1.60
N GLU A 90 -1.65 -12.15 -0.29
CA GLU A 90 -1.49 -13.32 0.56
C GLU A 90 -2.80 -13.57 1.32
N LEU A 91 -3.41 -14.75 1.12
CA LEU A 91 -4.71 -15.10 1.71
C LEU A 91 -4.66 -15.12 3.25
N SER A 92 -3.52 -15.49 3.81
CA SER A 92 -3.30 -15.55 5.26
C SER A 92 -2.99 -14.20 5.90
N SER A 93 -2.69 -13.18 5.09
CA SER A 93 -2.39 -11.84 5.59
C SER A 93 -3.66 -11.13 6.06
N GLU A 94 -3.58 -10.46 7.20
CA GLU A 94 -4.69 -9.62 7.69
C GLU A 94 -4.84 -8.34 6.87
N SER A 95 -3.72 -7.80 6.33
CA SER A 95 -3.69 -6.60 5.50
C SER A 95 -2.94 -6.87 4.21
N ASN A 96 -3.56 -6.58 3.08
CA ASN A 96 -2.96 -6.63 1.76
C ASN A 96 -2.93 -5.22 1.14
N ALA A 97 -1.99 -4.95 0.23
CA ALA A 97 -1.84 -3.61 -0.33
C ALA A 97 -1.83 -3.61 -1.86
N ILE A 98 -2.50 -2.59 -2.43
CA ILE A 98 -2.42 -2.25 -3.85
C ILE A 98 -1.44 -1.10 -4.02
N PHE A 99 -0.42 -1.32 -4.85
CA PHE A 99 0.52 -0.29 -5.26
C PHE A 99 -0.05 0.44 -6.48
N ALA A 100 -0.63 1.63 -6.25
CA ALA A 100 -1.35 2.38 -7.29
C ALA A 100 -0.41 2.98 -8.33
N THR A 101 0.70 3.60 -7.90
CA THR A 101 1.70 4.24 -8.76
C THR A 101 2.99 4.51 -8.00
N ALA A 102 4.13 4.52 -8.70
CA ALA A 102 5.41 4.97 -8.14
C ALA A 102 5.63 6.49 -8.29
N ARG A 103 4.72 7.22 -8.97
CA ARG A 103 4.79 8.67 -9.08
C ARG A 103 4.37 9.33 -7.77
N CYS A 104 4.99 10.46 -7.45
CA CYS A 104 4.63 11.29 -6.30
C CYS A 104 4.93 12.76 -6.61
N ASN A 105 4.12 13.66 -6.09
CA ASN A 105 4.33 15.11 -6.14
C ASN A 105 5.17 15.63 -4.97
N HIS A 106 5.63 14.76 -4.07
CA HIS A 106 6.59 15.01 -3.00
C HIS A 106 7.93 14.30 -3.25
N ARG A 107 8.98 14.79 -2.56
CA ARG A 107 10.31 14.16 -2.47
C ARG A 107 10.79 14.17 -1.02
N CYS A 108 10.03 13.51 -0.17
CA CYS A 108 10.30 13.43 1.28
C CYS A 108 11.72 12.92 1.53
N ILE A 109 12.46 13.64 2.40
CA ILE A 109 13.87 13.29 2.70
C ILE A 109 14.03 11.90 3.32
N MET A 110 12.96 11.34 3.92
CA MET A 110 12.92 10.00 4.51
C MET A 110 12.11 8.99 3.67
N CYS A 111 11.80 9.28 2.41
CA CYS A 111 10.97 8.39 1.60
C CYS A 111 11.65 7.01 1.43
N PRO A 112 11.03 5.90 1.90
CA PRO A 112 11.61 4.56 1.73
C PRO A 112 11.56 4.10 0.28
N GLN A 113 10.65 4.68 -0.52
CA GLN A 113 10.42 4.32 -1.91
C GLN A 113 10.43 5.58 -2.80
N PRO A 114 11.62 6.03 -3.25
CA PRO A 114 11.77 7.25 -4.02
C PRO A 114 10.87 7.26 -5.27
N PRO A 115 10.17 8.38 -5.54
CA PRO A 115 9.27 8.46 -6.67
C PRO A 115 10.00 8.43 -8.01
N VAL A 116 9.33 7.88 -9.03
CA VAL A 116 9.77 7.91 -10.42
C VAL A 116 9.05 9.01 -11.20
N ALA A 117 9.72 9.58 -12.21
CA ALA A 117 9.14 10.65 -13.02
C ALA A 117 8.07 10.12 -14.00
N GLN A 118 8.31 8.93 -14.55
CA GLN A 118 7.44 8.30 -15.54
C GLN A 118 7.19 6.85 -15.18
N GLU A 119 5.97 6.41 -15.35
CA GLU A 119 5.52 5.04 -15.09
C GLU A 119 4.38 4.67 -16.04
N LYS A 120 4.34 3.40 -16.44
CA LYS A 120 3.17 2.84 -17.12
C LYS A 120 1.99 2.78 -16.15
N ASP A 121 0.82 3.20 -16.61
CA ASP A 121 -0.40 3.10 -15.81
C ASP A 121 -0.71 1.64 -15.47
N ARG A 122 -0.85 1.37 -14.17
CA ARG A 122 -1.13 0.03 -13.61
C ARG A 122 -2.59 -0.16 -13.21
N THR A 123 -3.46 0.81 -13.43
CA THR A 123 -4.85 0.77 -12.94
C THR A 123 -5.59 -0.46 -13.45
N ALA A 124 -5.49 -0.76 -14.76
CA ALA A 124 -6.13 -1.95 -15.34
C ALA A 124 -5.59 -3.24 -14.73
N PHE A 125 -4.28 -3.34 -14.53
CA PHE A 125 -3.64 -4.49 -13.86
C PHE A 125 -4.14 -4.62 -12.42
N ASN A 126 -4.19 -3.53 -11.67
CA ASN A 126 -4.65 -3.53 -10.27
C ASN A 126 -6.13 -3.90 -10.16
N ILE A 127 -6.97 -3.49 -11.11
CA ILE A 127 -8.38 -3.92 -11.17
C ILE A 127 -8.48 -5.45 -11.35
N GLU A 128 -7.68 -6.02 -12.27
CA GLU A 128 -7.65 -7.48 -12.47
C GLU A 128 -7.09 -8.21 -11.23
N LEU A 129 -6.09 -7.63 -10.57
CA LEU A 129 -5.55 -8.15 -9.32
C LEU A 129 -6.64 -8.20 -8.22
N ILE A 130 -7.36 -7.11 -8.00
CA ILE A 130 -8.43 -7.02 -6.98
C ILE A 130 -9.55 -8.02 -7.24
N LYS A 131 -9.86 -8.35 -8.51
CA LYS A 131 -10.87 -9.37 -8.85
C LYS A 131 -10.48 -10.77 -8.36
N LEU A 132 -9.18 -11.01 -8.15
CA LEU A 132 -8.66 -12.30 -7.66
C LEU A 132 -8.59 -12.38 -6.14
N PHE A 133 -8.86 -11.30 -5.40
CA PHE A 133 -8.87 -11.31 -3.94
C PHE A 133 -9.98 -12.20 -3.38
N ASP A 134 -9.75 -12.73 -2.20
CA ASP A 134 -10.79 -13.49 -1.50
C ASP A 134 -11.84 -12.55 -0.90
N LYS A 135 -13.09 -12.96 -0.93
CA LYS A 135 -14.22 -12.18 -0.35
C LYS A 135 -14.10 -11.97 1.17
N LYS A 136 -13.26 -12.77 1.84
CA LYS A 136 -13.00 -12.69 3.28
C LYS A 136 -11.80 -11.79 3.62
N THR A 137 -11.19 -11.14 2.61
CA THR A 137 -10.13 -10.16 2.85
C THR A 137 -10.59 -9.15 3.89
N ARG A 138 -9.77 -8.92 4.92
CA ARG A 138 -10.11 -8.04 6.05
C ARG A 138 -9.80 -6.59 5.75
N GLU A 139 -8.62 -6.33 5.18
CA GLU A 139 -8.15 -5.00 4.88
C GLU A 139 -7.42 -4.95 3.53
N VAL A 140 -7.62 -3.85 2.79
CA VAL A 140 -6.89 -3.53 1.56
C VAL A 140 -6.33 -2.12 1.67
N GLY A 141 -5.01 -2.02 1.79
CA GLY A 141 -4.30 -0.75 1.69
C GLY A 141 -4.16 -0.29 0.23
N ILE A 142 -4.35 1.00 -0.04
CA ILE A 142 -3.98 1.62 -1.31
C ILE A 142 -2.79 2.54 -1.05
N THR A 143 -1.65 2.20 -1.61
CA THR A 143 -0.37 2.89 -1.41
C THR A 143 0.34 3.14 -2.73
N GLY A 144 1.55 3.67 -2.65
CA GLY A 144 2.41 3.96 -3.80
C GLY A 144 3.39 5.05 -3.47
N GLY A 145 3.80 5.81 -4.47
CA GLY A 145 4.39 7.13 -4.25
C GLY A 145 3.32 8.06 -3.68
N GLU A 146 2.35 8.46 -4.53
CA GLU A 146 1.13 9.16 -4.12
C GLU A 146 -0.06 8.60 -4.89
N PRO A 147 -0.97 7.86 -4.25
CA PRO A 147 -2.10 7.21 -4.94
C PRO A 147 -3.01 8.16 -5.72
N THR A 148 -3.19 9.39 -5.24
CA THR A 148 -4.04 10.38 -5.92
C THR A 148 -3.47 10.85 -7.27
N MET A 149 -2.19 10.56 -7.56
CA MET A 149 -1.56 10.84 -8.87
C MET A 149 -2.13 10.01 -10.02
N VAL A 150 -2.94 8.98 -9.75
CA VAL A 150 -3.69 8.27 -10.80
C VAL A 150 -5.01 8.99 -11.16
N GLY A 151 -5.35 10.09 -10.48
CA GLY A 151 -6.58 10.87 -10.69
C GLY A 151 -7.83 10.07 -10.34
N ASP A 152 -8.90 10.23 -11.12
CA ASP A 152 -10.19 9.58 -10.86
C ASP A 152 -10.14 8.04 -10.87
N ARG A 153 -9.08 7.44 -11.43
CA ARG A 153 -8.85 5.99 -11.39
C ARG A 153 -8.64 5.43 -9.99
N LEU A 154 -8.26 6.27 -9.02
CA LEU A 154 -8.26 5.88 -7.60
C LEU A 154 -9.66 5.41 -7.16
N PHE A 155 -10.70 6.12 -7.60
CA PHE A 155 -12.09 5.77 -7.24
C PHE A 155 -12.53 4.46 -7.91
N ASP A 156 -11.99 4.13 -9.09
CA ASP A 156 -12.26 2.83 -9.74
C ASP A 156 -11.64 1.68 -8.95
N LEU A 157 -10.44 1.86 -8.39
CA LEU A 157 -9.83 0.87 -7.48
C LEU A 157 -10.69 0.66 -6.24
N ILE A 158 -11.15 1.73 -5.58
CA ILE A 158 -12.01 1.66 -4.40
C ILE A 158 -13.32 0.93 -4.72
N ARG A 159 -13.99 1.30 -5.84
CA ARG A 159 -15.23 0.63 -6.29
C ARG A 159 -15.00 -0.86 -6.58
N GLN A 160 -13.84 -1.22 -7.17
CA GLN A 160 -13.52 -2.61 -7.43
C GLN A 160 -13.26 -3.37 -6.13
N ILE A 161 -12.57 -2.80 -5.14
CA ILE A 161 -12.39 -3.43 -3.81
C ILE A 161 -13.76 -3.64 -3.16
N LYS A 162 -14.60 -2.62 -3.12
CA LYS A 162 -15.99 -2.73 -2.59
C LYS A 162 -16.78 -3.85 -3.24
N LYS A 163 -16.60 -4.07 -4.56
CA LYS A 163 -17.27 -5.16 -5.30
C LYS A 163 -16.69 -6.53 -5.00
N SER A 164 -15.36 -6.65 -4.94
CA SER A 164 -14.68 -7.94 -4.75
C SER A 164 -14.64 -8.39 -3.29
N CYS A 165 -14.41 -7.44 -2.38
CA CYS A 165 -14.22 -7.66 -0.94
C CYS A 165 -15.16 -6.74 -0.15
N PRO A 166 -16.48 -6.94 -0.17
CA PRO A 166 -17.47 -5.98 0.32
C PRO A 166 -17.39 -5.71 1.83
N LYS A 167 -16.65 -6.52 2.58
CA LYS A 167 -16.46 -6.39 4.03
C LYS A 167 -15.07 -5.89 4.42
N ALA A 168 -14.18 -5.70 3.44
CA ALA A 168 -12.82 -5.26 3.73
C ALA A 168 -12.81 -3.79 4.17
N ALA A 169 -12.02 -3.45 5.18
CA ALA A 169 -11.61 -2.08 5.43
C ALA A 169 -10.69 -1.61 4.30
N ILE A 170 -10.74 -0.32 3.97
CA ILE A 170 -9.82 0.31 3.00
C ILE A 170 -9.02 1.38 3.70
N SER A 171 -7.68 1.29 3.64
CA SER A 171 -6.78 2.34 4.09
C SER A 171 -6.07 2.97 2.89
N ILE A 172 -6.07 4.29 2.78
CA ILE A 172 -5.41 5.04 1.70
C ILE A 172 -4.26 5.84 2.30
N LEU A 173 -3.03 5.53 1.90
CA LEU A 173 -1.85 6.28 2.32
C LEU A 173 -1.60 7.42 1.31
N SER A 174 -2.01 8.64 1.64
CA SER A 174 -1.92 9.80 0.75
C SER A 174 -1.28 11.00 1.45
N ASN A 175 -0.56 11.83 0.71
CA ASN A 175 -0.04 13.10 1.23
C ASN A 175 -1.11 14.20 1.39
N GLY A 176 -2.35 13.93 1.02
CA GLY A 176 -3.50 14.80 1.24
C GLY A 176 -3.64 15.97 0.26
N VAL A 177 -2.64 16.25 -0.57
CA VAL A 177 -2.57 17.47 -1.40
C VAL A 177 -3.71 17.56 -2.41
N MET A 178 -4.08 16.45 -3.05
CA MET A 178 -5.16 16.46 -4.05
C MET A 178 -6.53 16.69 -3.44
N PHE A 179 -6.73 16.35 -2.18
CA PHE A 179 -7.98 16.61 -1.45
C PHE A 179 -8.16 18.08 -1.08
N ALA A 180 -7.17 18.97 -1.32
CA ALA A 180 -7.39 20.41 -1.29
C ALA A 180 -8.40 20.88 -2.35
N ASP A 181 -8.58 20.11 -3.41
CA ASP A 181 -9.70 20.25 -4.34
C ASP A 181 -10.96 19.62 -3.73
N MET A 182 -11.97 20.46 -3.47
CA MET A 182 -13.24 20.06 -2.87
C MET A 182 -13.99 19.03 -3.74
N GLU A 183 -13.93 19.17 -5.07
CA GLU A 183 -14.58 18.24 -5.99
C GLU A 183 -13.92 16.84 -5.90
N TYR A 184 -12.60 16.79 -5.79
CA TYR A 184 -11.88 15.53 -5.63
C TYR A 184 -12.21 14.85 -4.30
N ALA A 185 -12.31 15.62 -3.19
CA ALA A 185 -12.74 15.11 -1.90
C ALA A 185 -14.20 14.59 -1.94
N ALA A 186 -15.10 15.31 -2.63
CA ALA A 186 -16.48 14.88 -2.82
C ALA A 186 -16.59 13.57 -3.63
N LYS A 187 -15.75 13.39 -4.66
CA LYS A 187 -15.68 12.12 -5.43
C LYS A 187 -15.23 10.94 -4.58
N LEU A 188 -14.29 11.16 -3.65
CA LEU A 188 -13.91 10.11 -2.68
C LEU A 188 -15.10 9.72 -1.81
N ALA A 189 -15.78 10.69 -1.23
CA ALA A 189 -16.97 10.47 -0.39
C ALA A 189 -18.07 9.74 -1.14
N ALA A 190 -18.25 10.06 -2.43
CA ALA A 190 -19.23 9.41 -3.31
C ALA A 190 -18.95 7.91 -3.57
N CYS A 191 -17.74 7.40 -3.27
CA CYS A 191 -17.48 5.97 -3.29
C CYS A 191 -18.29 5.24 -2.21
N ASN A 192 -18.68 5.95 -1.16
CA ASN A 192 -19.56 5.47 -0.08
C ASN A 192 -19.18 4.07 0.41
N HIS A 193 -17.93 3.90 0.83
CA HIS A 193 -17.44 2.66 1.45
C HIS A 193 -17.66 2.74 2.96
N HIS A 194 -18.12 1.65 3.57
CA HIS A 194 -18.53 1.61 4.98
C HIS A 194 -17.36 1.77 5.96
N ASP A 195 -16.16 1.39 5.55
CA ASP A 195 -14.94 1.43 6.36
C ASP A 195 -13.78 1.86 5.43
N LEU A 196 -13.61 3.16 5.25
CA LEU A 196 -12.57 3.77 4.43
C LEU A 196 -11.89 4.87 5.24
N GLN A 197 -10.59 4.70 5.48
CA GLN A 197 -9.74 5.66 6.16
C GLN A 197 -8.68 6.24 5.23
N ILE A 198 -8.41 7.52 5.38
CA ILE A 198 -7.33 8.20 4.67
C ILE A 198 -6.26 8.58 5.70
N ASP A 199 -5.05 8.03 5.54
CA ASP A 199 -3.91 8.29 6.42
C ASP A 199 -2.99 9.33 5.79
N ILE A 200 -2.91 10.51 6.41
CA ILE A 200 -2.20 11.67 5.88
C ILE A 200 -1.01 12.02 6.78
N PRO A 201 0.22 12.19 6.23
CA PRO A 201 1.39 12.55 7.00
C PRO A 201 1.41 14.04 7.32
N ILE A 202 1.70 14.37 8.59
CA ILE A 202 2.04 15.72 9.07
C ILE A 202 3.36 15.62 9.84
N PHE A 203 4.38 16.40 9.43
CA PHE A 203 5.73 16.27 9.99
C PHE A 203 6.15 17.43 10.89
N SER A 204 5.46 18.55 10.86
CA SER A 204 5.71 19.70 11.73
C SER A 204 4.47 20.58 11.83
N ASP A 205 4.34 21.27 12.95
CA ASP A 205 3.42 22.38 13.19
C ASP A 205 3.88 23.69 12.48
N ILE A 206 5.08 23.70 11.93
CA ILE A 206 5.66 24.82 11.18
C ILE A 206 5.67 24.50 9.69
N ALA A 207 4.93 25.30 8.90
CA ALA A 207 4.78 25.10 7.45
C ALA A 207 6.11 25.00 6.69
N SER A 208 7.10 25.83 7.03
CA SER A 208 8.41 25.80 6.37
C SER A 208 9.20 24.52 6.67
N GLU A 209 9.11 23.98 7.88
CA GLU A 209 9.74 22.72 8.26
C GLU A 209 9.08 21.55 7.57
N HIS A 210 7.73 21.45 7.61
CA HIS A 210 7.00 20.44 6.88
C HIS A 210 7.38 20.45 5.39
N ASN A 211 7.32 21.61 4.74
CA ASN A 211 7.65 21.78 3.33
C ASN A 211 9.07 21.31 2.99
N ARG A 212 10.05 21.61 3.86
CA ARG A 212 11.42 21.15 3.70
C ARG A 212 11.52 19.63 3.78
N ILE A 213 10.82 19.01 4.72
CA ILE A 213 10.81 17.55 4.91
C ILE A 213 10.19 16.84 3.71
N VAL A 214 9.05 17.33 3.21
CA VAL A 214 8.36 16.71 2.05
C VAL A 214 8.93 17.12 0.70
N GLY A 215 9.87 18.09 0.67
CA GLY A 215 10.49 18.58 -0.56
C GLY A 215 9.54 19.33 -1.50
N ALA A 216 8.44 19.89 -0.97
CA ALA A 216 7.41 20.62 -1.73
C ALA A 216 6.70 21.65 -0.86
N LYS A 217 6.26 22.78 -1.46
CA LYS A 217 5.51 23.84 -0.75
C LYS A 217 4.03 23.51 -0.67
N THR A 218 3.66 22.48 0.11
CA THR A 218 2.32 21.88 0.10
C THR A 218 1.61 21.87 1.46
N PHE A 219 2.23 22.35 2.55
CA PHE A 219 1.65 22.32 3.88
C PHE A 219 0.18 22.79 3.91
N TYR A 220 -0.10 23.98 3.40
CA TYR A 220 -1.45 24.52 3.40
C TYR A 220 -2.44 23.74 2.52
N LYS A 221 -1.96 23.14 1.43
CA LYS A 221 -2.79 22.22 0.61
C LYS A 221 -3.13 20.94 1.36
N THR A 222 -2.16 20.35 2.07
CA THR A 222 -2.40 19.19 2.92
C THR A 222 -3.41 19.53 4.03
N VAL A 223 -3.24 20.67 4.69
CA VAL A 223 -4.20 21.16 5.71
C VAL A 223 -5.59 21.38 5.12
N GLN A 224 -5.70 22.03 3.96
CA GLN A 224 -6.98 22.20 3.27
C GLN A 224 -7.62 20.87 2.91
N GLY A 225 -6.82 19.90 2.47
CA GLY A 225 -7.29 18.54 2.18
C GLY A 225 -7.88 17.84 3.39
N LEU A 226 -7.28 17.99 4.59
CA LEU A 226 -7.81 17.48 5.84
C LEU A 226 -9.19 18.08 6.15
N TYR A 227 -9.35 19.40 6.03
CA TYR A 227 -10.64 20.06 6.26
C TYR A 227 -11.69 19.65 5.23
N ASN A 228 -11.33 19.54 3.94
CA ASN A 228 -12.27 19.11 2.92
C ASN A 228 -12.76 17.68 3.16
N LEU A 229 -11.86 16.76 3.52
CA LEU A 229 -12.23 15.39 3.88
C LEU A 229 -13.14 15.34 5.10
N ALA A 230 -12.86 16.16 6.12
CA ALA A 230 -13.68 16.26 7.32
C ALA A 230 -15.10 16.78 7.02
N GLN A 231 -15.26 17.73 6.08
CA GLN A 231 -16.60 18.23 5.64
C GLN A 231 -17.46 17.10 5.07
N PHE A 232 -16.85 16.08 4.46
CA PHE A 232 -17.55 14.89 3.96
C PHE A 232 -17.57 13.74 4.97
N SER A 233 -17.25 14.00 6.23
CA SER A 233 -17.23 13.00 7.31
C SER A 233 -16.38 11.77 6.98
N GLN A 234 -15.27 11.98 6.25
CA GLN A 234 -14.33 10.89 5.97
C GLN A 234 -13.51 10.59 7.21
N GLN A 235 -13.22 9.31 7.45
CA GLN A 235 -12.33 8.89 8.53
C GLN A 235 -10.88 9.23 8.16
N ILE A 236 -10.23 10.02 9.02
CA ILE A 236 -8.88 10.53 8.78
C ILE A 236 -7.95 10.06 9.88
N GLY A 237 -6.85 9.42 9.48
CA GLY A 237 -5.70 9.15 10.33
C GLY A 237 -4.56 10.12 10.01
N LEU A 238 -3.78 10.50 11.02
CA LEU A 238 -2.52 11.21 10.80
C LEU A 238 -1.34 10.27 11.01
N ARG A 239 -0.28 10.48 10.24
CA ARG A 239 0.97 9.71 10.34
C ARG A 239 2.13 10.66 10.61
N VAL A 240 2.92 10.36 11.62
CA VAL A 240 4.09 11.14 12.02
C VAL A 240 5.30 10.22 12.04
N VAL A 241 6.19 10.34 11.05
CA VAL A 241 7.46 9.63 11.06
C VAL A 241 8.41 10.38 11.98
N VAL A 242 8.87 9.70 13.04
CA VAL A 242 9.80 10.28 14.02
C VAL A 242 11.23 10.16 13.52
N HIS A 243 11.94 11.27 13.46
CA HIS A 243 13.36 11.32 13.08
C HIS A 243 14.07 12.51 13.73
N LYS A 244 15.40 12.53 13.67
CA LYS A 244 16.29 13.50 14.33
C LYS A 244 15.90 14.97 14.14
N GLN A 245 15.28 15.31 13.01
CA GLN A 245 14.90 16.70 12.71
C GLN A 245 13.50 17.09 13.23
N THR A 246 12.67 16.14 13.68
CA THR A 246 11.27 16.39 14.11
C THR A 246 11.01 16.06 15.56
N TYR A 247 11.75 15.14 16.18
CA TYR A 247 11.40 14.57 17.48
C TYR A 247 11.22 15.62 18.60
N LYS A 248 12.07 16.65 18.64
CA LYS A 248 11.99 17.72 19.69
C LYS A 248 10.69 18.49 19.66
N ARG A 249 9.99 18.49 18.53
CA ARG A 249 8.73 19.22 18.35
C ARG A 249 7.49 18.34 18.47
N LEU A 250 7.63 17.03 18.74
CA LEU A 250 6.48 16.13 18.87
C LEU A 250 5.40 16.64 19.83
N PRO A 251 5.71 17.16 21.03
CA PRO A 251 4.67 17.72 21.91
C PRO A 251 3.97 18.94 21.31
N LYS A 252 4.70 19.81 20.60
CA LYS A 252 4.10 20.98 19.92
C LYS A 252 3.27 20.56 18.70
N LEU A 253 3.71 19.55 17.96
CA LEU A 253 2.94 18.99 16.87
C LEU A 253 1.65 18.33 17.39
N ALA A 254 1.70 17.61 18.52
CA ALA A 254 0.52 17.03 19.16
C ALA A 254 -0.48 18.09 19.58
N ASP A 255 -0.02 19.19 20.20
CA ASP A 255 -0.86 20.33 20.58
C ASP A 255 -1.46 21.01 19.33
N PHE A 256 -0.69 21.21 18.28
CA PHE A 256 -1.16 21.72 16.99
C PHE A 256 -2.24 20.83 16.38
N ILE A 257 -2.05 19.49 16.37
CA ILE A 257 -3.03 18.52 15.87
C ILE A 257 -4.33 18.64 16.63
N TYR A 258 -4.28 18.65 17.96
CA TYR A 258 -5.47 18.76 18.78
C TYR A 258 -6.28 20.03 18.47
N HIS A 259 -5.62 21.18 18.38
CA HIS A 259 -6.33 22.45 18.17
C HIS A 259 -6.84 22.65 16.73
N ASN A 260 -6.16 22.06 15.73
CA ASN A 260 -6.49 22.31 14.33
C ASN A 260 -7.23 21.14 13.67
N PHE A 261 -7.05 19.90 14.15
CA PHE A 261 -7.64 18.71 13.54
C PHE A 261 -8.36 17.82 14.57
N PRO A 262 -9.29 18.36 15.39
CA PRO A 262 -9.98 17.58 16.42
C PRO A 262 -10.88 16.48 15.84
N PHE A 263 -11.07 16.46 14.53
CA PHE A 263 -11.87 15.49 13.79
C PHE A 263 -11.08 14.26 13.35
N VAL A 264 -9.75 14.19 13.58
CA VAL A 264 -8.98 13.00 13.20
C VAL A 264 -9.29 11.84 14.15
N ALA A 265 -9.40 10.66 13.59
CA ALA A 265 -9.71 9.45 14.35
C ALA A 265 -8.49 8.95 15.14
N GLN A 266 -7.30 9.12 14.59
CA GLN A 266 -6.08 8.60 15.18
C GLN A 266 -4.82 9.32 14.69
N VAL A 267 -3.74 9.18 15.49
CA VAL A 267 -2.38 9.60 15.12
C VAL A 267 -1.42 8.44 15.31
N ALA A 268 -0.76 8.02 14.25
CA ALA A 268 0.28 6.99 14.29
C ALA A 268 1.67 7.63 14.30
N PHE A 269 2.41 7.43 15.37
CA PHE A 269 3.83 7.77 15.45
C PHE A 269 4.64 6.57 14.97
N MET A 270 5.43 6.76 13.94
CA MET A 270 6.13 5.68 13.26
C MET A 270 7.64 5.88 13.33
N GLN A 271 8.36 4.80 13.58
CA GLN A 271 9.80 4.79 13.36
C GLN A 271 10.11 4.95 11.87
N MET A 272 11.19 5.64 11.55
CA MET A 272 11.67 5.80 10.18
C MET A 272 12.22 4.49 9.63
N GLU A 273 11.77 4.08 8.46
CA GLU A 273 12.41 2.99 7.70
C GLU A 273 13.73 3.47 7.10
N THR A 274 14.79 2.67 7.24
CA THR A 274 16.15 3.02 6.80
C THR A 274 16.45 2.55 5.36
N THR A 275 15.50 2.76 4.45
CA THR A 275 15.61 2.41 3.03
C THR A 275 15.38 3.61 2.12
N GLY A 276 15.73 3.51 0.85
CA GLY A 276 15.48 4.54 -0.15
C GLY A 276 16.20 5.85 0.10
N LEU A 277 15.45 6.99 0.20
CA LEU A 277 16.04 8.29 0.53
C LEU A 277 16.41 8.41 2.01
N ALA A 278 15.73 7.69 2.90
CA ALA A 278 16.10 7.65 4.32
C ALA A 278 17.51 7.08 4.53
N GLU A 279 17.87 6.02 3.79
CA GLU A 279 19.23 5.45 3.81
C GLU A 279 20.28 6.47 3.35
N LYS A 280 20.00 7.21 2.28
CA LYS A 280 20.90 8.24 1.77
C LYS A 280 21.12 9.43 2.73
N ASN A 281 20.09 9.73 3.53
CA ASN A 281 20.08 10.82 4.50
C ASN A 281 20.22 10.34 5.96
N LEU A 282 20.71 9.11 6.16
CA LEU A 282 20.68 8.43 7.46
C LEU A 282 21.35 9.25 8.58
N MET A 283 22.51 9.84 8.32
CA MET A 283 23.25 10.64 9.30
C MET A 283 22.46 11.86 9.81
N ASP A 284 21.62 12.44 8.96
CA ASP A 284 20.83 13.63 9.28
C ASP A 284 19.45 13.30 9.86
N LEU A 285 18.99 12.06 9.68
CA LEU A 285 17.62 11.68 10.02
C LEU A 285 17.55 10.65 11.14
N TRP A 286 18.50 9.73 11.21
CA TRP A 286 18.42 8.66 12.19
C TRP A 286 18.63 9.17 13.62
N ILE A 287 17.86 8.64 14.54
CA ILE A 287 17.96 8.88 15.98
C ILE A 287 17.55 7.61 16.70
N ASP A 288 18.27 7.29 17.79
CA ASP A 288 17.91 6.17 18.64
C ASP A 288 16.53 6.39 19.27
N PRO A 289 15.61 5.41 19.24
CA PRO A 289 14.32 5.49 19.91
C PRO A 289 14.40 5.86 21.40
N TYR A 290 15.46 5.48 22.07
CA TYR A 290 15.71 5.87 23.45
C TYR A 290 15.82 7.40 23.61
N ASP A 291 16.47 8.08 22.68
CA ASP A 291 16.73 9.52 22.74
C ASP A 291 15.49 10.40 22.53
N TYR A 292 14.45 9.88 21.84
CA TYR A 292 13.21 10.63 21.65
C TYR A 292 12.02 10.12 22.48
N ASN A 293 12.23 9.14 23.33
CA ASN A 293 11.16 8.50 24.10
C ASN A 293 10.40 9.49 25.00
N ARG A 294 11.08 10.49 25.58
CA ARG A 294 10.45 11.51 26.42
C ARG A 294 9.47 12.35 25.61
N GLU A 295 9.89 12.92 24.50
CA GLU A 295 9.08 13.78 23.63
C GLU A 295 7.91 13.00 22.99
N LEU A 296 8.15 11.73 22.65
CA LEU A 296 7.11 10.84 22.13
C LEU A 296 6.04 10.57 23.20
N ARG A 297 6.44 10.22 24.42
CA ARG A 297 5.49 9.99 25.54
C ARG A 297 4.66 11.23 25.84
N GLU A 298 5.27 12.41 25.88
CA GLU A 298 4.58 13.66 26.13
C GLU A 298 3.53 13.93 25.02
N ALA A 299 3.89 13.73 23.76
CA ALA A 299 2.97 13.90 22.63
C ALA A 299 1.81 12.89 22.64
N VAL A 300 2.10 11.62 22.93
CA VAL A 300 1.10 10.54 23.03
C VAL A 300 0.14 10.81 24.18
N GLN A 301 0.65 11.17 25.36
CA GLN A 301 -0.18 11.47 26.52
C GLN A 301 -1.10 12.66 26.24
N LEU A 302 -0.57 13.75 25.68
CA LEU A 302 -1.33 14.94 25.32
C LEU A 302 -2.52 14.63 24.41
N LEU A 303 -2.32 13.80 23.39
CA LEU A 303 -3.39 13.42 22.44
C LEU A 303 -4.40 12.47 23.09
N ASN A 304 -3.94 11.46 23.83
CA ASN A 304 -4.82 10.49 24.50
C ASN A 304 -5.68 11.16 25.59
N ASP A 305 -5.11 12.06 26.40
CA ASP A 305 -5.85 12.81 27.42
C ASP A 305 -6.96 13.69 26.82
N ARG A 306 -6.83 14.01 25.52
CA ARG A 306 -7.79 14.82 24.76
C ARG A 306 -8.69 13.98 23.81
N GLY A 307 -8.67 12.66 23.95
CA GLY A 307 -9.57 11.74 23.26
C GLY A 307 -9.15 11.37 21.82
N ILE A 308 -7.93 11.71 21.38
CA ILE A 308 -7.38 11.28 20.09
C ILE A 308 -6.57 9.99 20.28
N THR A 309 -6.98 8.90 19.65
CA THR A 309 -6.29 7.61 19.73
C THR A 309 -4.89 7.70 19.12
N THR A 310 -3.89 7.12 19.79
CA THR A 310 -2.52 7.08 19.27
C THR A 310 -2.01 5.65 19.08
N TYR A 311 -1.19 5.45 18.05
CA TYR A 311 -0.45 4.22 17.78
C TYR A 311 1.05 4.54 17.73
N ILE A 312 1.87 3.55 18.16
CA ILE A 312 3.33 3.64 18.17
C ILE A 312 3.92 2.42 17.44
#